data_b0ef29ee9bd638f939d50720ef583edc
#
_entry.id   b0ef29ee9bd638f939d50720ef583edc
#
_cell.length_a   1.000
_cell.length_b   1.000
_cell.length_c   1.000
_cell.angle_alpha   90.00
_cell.angle_beta   90.00
_cell.angle_gamma   90.00
#
_symmetry.space_group_name_H-M   'P 1'
#
loop_
_entity.id
_entity.type
_entity.pdbx_description
1 polymer ?
#
loop_
_entity_poly.entity_id
_entity_poly.type
_entity_poly.pdbx_seq_one_letter_code
_entity_poly.pdbx_strand_id
1 'polypeptide(L)'
;MNYIWQHQQWPNFIYDSEKLSTLAYQYAKQTAKLSGSLLQTDLDDALTALLDLMVDEAINTSLTEGENLNPASVRSSLQLFLNPKQNLNLTPVPINVAGAKAEGLAALIVDVHKNFHKPLSKELLFNLMV
;
A
#
# COMPACT_ATOMS: atom_id res chain seq x y z
N MET A 1 -30.74 2.71 4.98
CA MET A 1 -29.30 2.54 5.36
C MET A 1 -28.84 3.90 5.84
N ASN A 2 -28.37 4.04 7.08
CA ASN A 2 -27.89 5.32 7.57
C ASN A 2 -26.38 5.39 7.35
N TYR A 3 -25.89 6.50 6.87
CA TYR A 3 -24.46 6.72 6.70
C TYR A 3 -23.81 7.04 8.05
N ILE A 4 -22.52 6.74 8.20
CA ILE A 4 -21.78 6.91 9.44
C ILE A 4 -21.77 8.37 9.93
N TRP A 5 -21.75 9.34 9.03
CA TRP A 5 -21.79 10.77 9.36
C TRP A 5 -23.16 11.27 9.84
N GLN A 6 -24.22 10.47 9.70
CA GLN A 6 -25.55 10.77 10.21
C GLN A 6 -25.74 10.31 11.66
N HIS A 7 -24.75 9.62 12.22
CA HIS A 7 -24.80 9.17 13.59
C HIS A 7 -24.58 10.35 14.56
N GLN A 8 -25.41 10.42 15.64
CA GLN A 8 -25.36 11.52 16.60
C GLN A 8 -23.99 11.71 17.27
N GLN A 9 -23.18 10.64 17.35
CA GLN A 9 -21.84 10.65 17.95
C GLN A 9 -20.72 10.91 16.92
N TRP A 10 -21.05 11.18 15.66
CA TRP A 10 -20.04 11.56 14.67
C TRP A 10 -19.42 12.92 14.99
N PRO A 11 -18.10 13.11 14.91
CA PRO A 11 -17.06 12.11 14.62
C PRO A 11 -16.50 11.39 15.86
N ASN A 12 -17.02 11.70 17.07
CA ASN A 12 -16.49 11.24 18.35
C ASN A 12 -17.26 9.98 18.81
N PHE A 13 -16.89 8.82 18.31
CA PHE A 13 -17.50 7.56 18.73
C PHE A 13 -17.01 7.11 20.11
N ILE A 14 -17.96 6.62 20.94
CA ILE A 14 -17.66 5.96 22.20
C ILE A 14 -17.48 4.48 21.93
N TYR A 15 -16.42 3.89 22.45
CA TYR A 15 -16.13 2.49 22.33
C TYR A 15 -15.64 1.90 23.65
N ASP A 16 -15.81 0.59 23.80
CA ASP A 16 -15.35 -0.16 24.98
C ASP A 16 -13.84 -0.44 24.85
N SER A 17 -13.03 0.34 25.55
CA SER A 17 -11.57 0.24 25.51
C SER A 17 -11.04 -1.07 26.09
N GLU A 18 -11.75 -1.71 27.07
CA GLU A 18 -11.33 -2.98 27.65
C GLU A 18 -11.46 -4.13 26.64
N LYS A 19 -12.57 -4.17 25.91
CA LYS A 19 -12.74 -5.17 24.81
C LYS A 19 -11.74 -4.97 23.70
N LEU A 20 -11.46 -3.72 23.32
CA LEU A 20 -10.50 -3.43 22.27
C LEU A 20 -9.06 -3.69 22.67
N SER A 21 -8.68 -3.47 23.95
CA SER A 21 -7.31 -3.68 24.41
C SER A 21 -6.84 -5.13 24.24
N THR A 22 -7.71 -6.11 24.49
CA THR A 22 -7.41 -7.53 24.28
C THR A 22 -7.15 -7.85 22.82
N LEU A 23 -7.99 -7.32 21.91
CA LEU A 23 -7.81 -7.51 20.46
C LEU A 23 -6.57 -6.79 19.94
N ALA A 24 -6.31 -5.57 20.41
CA ALA A 24 -5.12 -4.81 20.07
C ALA A 24 -3.83 -5.53 20.51
N TYR A 25 -3.84 -6.12 21.71
CA TYR A 25 -2.72 -6.93 22.18
C TYR A 25 -2.49 -8.18 21.32
N GLN A 26 -3.56 -8.90 20.98
CA GLN A 26 -3.48 -10.07 20.09
C GLN A 26 -2.94 -9.69 18.72
N TYR A 27 -3.43 -8.59 18.14
CA TYR A 27 -2.93 -8.05 16.87
C TYR A 27 -1.45 -7.71 16.95
N ALA A 28 -1.03 -6.94 17.96
CA ALA A 28 0.37 -6.55 18.15
C ALA A 28 1.27 -7.78 18.31
N LYS A 29 0.83 -8.80 19.04
CA LYS A 29 1.57 -10.07 19.21
C LYS A 29 1.74 -10.83 17.89
N GLN A 30 0.68 -10.90 17.08
CA GLN A 30 0.73 -11.55 15.77
C GLN A 30 1.65 -10.80 14.81
N THR A 31 1.53 -9.48 14.78
CA THR A 31 2.38 -8.62 13.94
C THR A 31 3.86 -8.73 14.33
N ALA A 32 4.16 -8.72 15.64
CA ALA A 32 5.52 -8.89 16.12
C ALA A 32 6.11 -10.25 15.74
N LYS A 33 5.31 -11.33 15.79
CA LYS A 33 5.73 -12.67 15.37
C LYS A 33 6.06 -12.70 13.87
N LEU A 34 5.20 -12.12 13.03
CA LEU A 34 5.42 -12.00 11.59
C LEU A 34 6.68 -11.19 11.27
N SER A 35 6.83 -10.03 11.90
CA SER A 35 8.02 -9.18 11.72
C SER A 35 9.30 -9.91 12.13
N GLY A 36 9.27 -10.65 13.25
CA GLY A 36 10.40 -11.45 13.70
C GLY A 36 10.76 -12.57 12.72
N SER A 37 9.79 -13.21 12.08
CA SER A 37 10.04 -14.21 11.04
C SER A 37 10.64 -13.60 9.79
N LEU A 38 10.18 -12.43 9.36
CA LEU A 38 10.72 -11.72 8.20
C LEU A 38 12.17 -11.27 8.41
N LEU A 39 12.58 -10.92 9.63
CA LEU A 39 13.95 -10.56 9.94
C LEU A 39 14.93 -11.75 9.83
N GLN A 40 14.44 -12.98 9.84
CA GLN A 40 15.22 -14.20 9.68
C GLN A 40 15.22 -14.73 8.23
N THR A 41 14.44 -14.11 7.35
CA THR A 41 14.32 -14.48 5.95
C THR A 41 15.46 -13.84 5.16
N ASP A 42 15.92 -14.48 4.09
CA ASP A 42 16.86 -13.87 3.15
C ASP A 42 16.31 -12.55 2.62
N LEU A 43 17.19 -11.58 2.41
CA LEU A 43 16.80 -10.24 1.97
C LEU A 43 16.04 -10.26 0.64
N ASP A 44 16.45 -11.10 -0.31
CA ASP A 44 15.82 -11.23 -1.62
C ASP A 44 14.41 -11.83 -1.50
N ASP A 45 14.22 -12.82 -0.64
CA ASP A 45 12.91 -13.41 -0.36
C ASP A 45 11.99 -12.40 0.35
N ALA A 46 12.53 -11.64 1.30
CA ALA A 46 11.77 -10.60 1.99
C ALA A 46 11.33 -9.47 1.04
N LEU A 47 12.20 -9.04 0.13
CA LEU A 47 11.88 -8.04 -0.90
C LEU A 47 10.85 -8.58 -1.90
N THR A 48 10.94 -9.85 -2.27
CA THR A 48 9.94 -10.48 -3.15
C THR A 48 8.57 -10.54 -2.48
N ALA A 49 8.50 -10.95 -1.22
CA ALA A 49 7.26 -10.98 -0.46
C ALA A 49 6.65 -9.58 -0.27
N LEU A 50 7.48 -8.56 -0.01
CA LEU A 50 7.03 -7.17 0.06
C LEU A 50 6.44 -6.71 -1.29
N LEU A 51 7.11 -7.01 -2.38
CA LEU A 51 6.63 -6.69 -3.72
C LEU A 51 5.29 -7.36 -4.03
N ASP A 52 5.11 -8.63 -3.65
CA ASP A 52 3.85 -9.35 -3.81
C ASP A 52 2.72 -8.67 -3.04
N LEU A 53 2.96 -8.30 -1.78
CA LEU A 53 1.99 -7.57 -0.95
C LEU A 53 1.61 -6.22 -1.56
N MET A 54 2.59 -5.47 -2.08
CA MET A 54 2.33 -4.18 -2.72
C MET A 54 1.52 -4.33 -4.01
N VAL A 55 1.75 -5.38 -4.79
CA VAL A 55 0.94 -5.70 -5.98
C VAL A 55 -0.50 -6.02 -5.58
N ASP A 56 -0.69 -6.87 -4.58
CA ASP A 56 -2.03 -7.25 -4.11
C ASP A 56 -2.79 -6.04 -3.56
N GLU A 57 -2.15 -5.18 -2.78
CA GLU A 57 -2.71 -3.92 -2.29
C GLU A 57 -3.14 -3.01 -3.45
N ALA A 58 -2.27 -2.83 -4.45
CA ALA A 58 -2.54 -2.02 -5.62
C ALA A 58 -3.76 -2.52 -6.40
N ILE A 59 -3.81 -3.82 -6.67
CA ILE A 59 -4.91 -4.44 -7.43
C ILE A 59 -6.22 -4.34 -6.66
N ASN A 60 -6.23 -4.67 -5.37
CA ASN A 60 -7.45 -4.63 -4.56
C ASN A 60 -8.00 -3.21 -4.39
N THR A 61 -7.12 -2.23 -4.19
CA THR A 61 -7.50 -0.82 -4.11
C THR A 61 -8.10 -0.34 -5.43
N SER A 62 -7.46 -0.64 -6.56
CA SER A 62 -7.94 -0.27 -7.89
C SER A 62 -9.29 -0.91 -8.22
N LEU A 63 -9.51 -2.18 -7.86
CA LEU A 63 -10.79 -2.87 -8.03
C LEU A 63 -11.91 -2.20 -7.23
N THR A 64 -11.62 -1.70 -6.03
CA THR A 64 -12.58 -0.96 -5.20
C THR A 64 -13.01 0.35 -5.88
N GLU A 65 -12.12 0.98 -6.61
CA GLU A 65 -12.39 2.19 -7.41
C GLU A 65 -12.97 1.88 -8.81
N GLY A 66 -13.22 0.60 -9.12
CA GLY A 66 -13.78 0.16 -10.41
C GLY A 66 -12.74 0.05 -11.54
N GLU A 67 -11.45 0.15 -11.22
CA GLU A 67 -10.35 0.00 -12.18
C GLU A 67 -9.82 -1.44 -12.17
N ASN A 68 -9.68 -2.03 -13.35
CA ASN A 68 -9.12 -3.36 -13.53
C ASN A 68 -7.73 -3.28 -14.15
N LEU A 69 -6.70 -3.35 -13.32
CA LEU A 69 -5.31 -3.27 -13.74
C LEU A 69 -4.70 -4.66 -13.93
N ASN A 70 -3.73 -4.76 -14.85
CA ASN A 70 -2.97 -5.99 -15.04
C ASN A 70 -1.92 -6.15 -13.93
N PRO A 71 -1.95 -7.22 -13.11
CA PRO A 71 -1.00 -7.43 -12.03
C PRO A 71 0.47 -7.46 -12.48
N ALA A 72 0.76 -8.01 -13.68
CA ALA A 72 2.12 -8.04 -14.21
C ALA A 72 2.65 -6.64 -14.55
N SER A 73 1.78 -5.75 -15.06
CA SER A 73 2.15 -4.35 -15.33
C SER A 73 2.41 -3.58 -14.03
N VAL A 74 1.55 -3.78 -13.00
CA VAL A 74 1.75 -3.17 -11.68
C VAL A 74 3.04 -3.67 -11.05
N ARG A 75 3.30 -4.97 -11.08
CA ARG A 75 4.54 -5.57 -10.58
C ARG A 75 5.78 -4.97 -11.25
N SER A 76 5.78 -4.90 -12.56
CA SER A 76 6.91 -4.33 -13.32
C SER A 76 7.16 -2.87 -12.95
N SER A 77 6.10 -2.07 -12.82
CA SER A 77 6.21 -0.68 -12.40
C SER A 77 6.74 -0.53 -10.97
N LEU A 78 6.25 -1.35 -10.03
CA LEU A 78 6.76 -1.35 -8.65
C LEU A 78 8.23 -1.74 -8.58
N GLN A 79 8.67 -2.74 -9.35
CA GLN A 79 10.09 -3.13 -9.43
C GLN A 79 10.97 -1.97 -9.93
N LEU A 80 10.51 -1.20 -10.92
CA LEU A 80 11.21 -0.03 -11.42
C LEU A 80 11.41 1.03 -10.32
N PHE A 81 10.39 1.31 -9.52
CA PHE A 81 10.46 2.30 -8.44
C PHE A 81 11.27 1.83 -7.23
N LEU A 82 11.27 0.52 -6.93
CA LEU A 82 12.00 -0.04 -5.79
C LEU A 82 13.49 -0.26 -6.10
N ASN A 83 13.82 -0.64 -7.34
CA ASN A 83 15.19 -0.96 -7.76
C ASN A 83 15.64 -0.15 -9.00
N PRO A 84 15.75 1.18 -8.91
CA PRO A 84 16.11 2.01 -10.07
C PRO A 84 17.51 1.71 -10.67
N LYS A 85 18.40 1.09 -9.89
CA LYS A 85 19.76 0.76 -10.35
C LYS A 85 19.86 -0.53 -11.18
N GLN A 86 18.89 -1.45 -11.06
CA GLN A 86 18.86 -2.70 -11.83
C GLN A 86 18.22 -2.52 -13.22
N ASN A 87 17.62 -1.38 -13.49
CA ASN A 87 16.79 -1.14 -14.66
C ASN A 87 17.54 -0.60 -15.89
N LEU A 88 18.86 -0.55 -15.84
CA LEU A 88 19.69 -0.07 -16.97
C LEU A 88 19.60 -0.97 -18.23
N ASN A 89 18.99 -2.17 -18.12
CA ASN A 89 18.88 -3.14 -19.21
C ASN A 89 17.45 -3.50 -19.61
N LEU A 90 16.42 -2.87 -19.01
CA LEU A 90 15.04 -3.12 -19.43
C LEU A 90 14.71 -2.23 -20.63
N THR A 91 14.37 -2.86 -21.75
CA THR A 91 13.79 -2.15 -22.90
C THR A 91 12.50 -1.46 -22.44
N PRO A 92 12.31 -0.17 -22.76
CA PRO A 92 11.08 0.52 -22.44
C PRO A 92 9.90 -0.23 -23.07
N VAL A 93 9.02 -0.79 -22.26
CA VAL A 93 7.75 -1.32 -22.75
C VAL A 93 6.94 -0.13 -23.24
N PRO A 94 6.34 -0.16 -24.44
CA PRO A 94 5.52 0.94 -24.92
C PRO A 94 4.41 1.21 -23.89
N ILE A 95 4.39 2.42 -23.35
CA ILE A 95 3.41 2.85 -22.37
C ILE A 95 2.08 3.04 -23.11
N ASN A 96 1.22 2.05 -23.04
CA ASN A 96 -0.19 2.23 -23.36
C ASN A 96 -0.92 2.86 -22.18
N VAL A 97 -2.15 3.30 -22.36
CA VAL A 97 -2.95 3.95 -21.29
C VAL A 97 -3.05 3.09 -20.03
N ALA A 98 -3.12 1.76 -20.19
CA ALA A 98 -3.15 0.81 -19.06
C ALA A 98 -1.80 0.77 -18.32
N GLY A 99 -0.68 0.91 -19.05
CA GLY A 99 0.66 1.01 -18.48
C GLY A 99 0.86 2.30 -17.67
N ALA A 100 0.37 3.43 -18.17
CA ALA A 100 0.43 4.70 -17.46
C ALA A 100 -0.35 4.68 -16.11
N LYS A 101 -1.53 4.05 -16.10
CA LYS A 101 -2.30 3.87 -14.85
C LYS A 101 -1.55 2.99 -13.84
N ALA A 102 -0.97 1.87 -14.28
CA ALA A 102 -0.18 0.99 -13.42
C ALA A 102 1.06 1.68 -12.86
N GLU A 103 1.72 2.51 -13.67
CA GLU A 103 2.88 3.31 -13.26
C GLU A 103 2.49 4.37 -12.22
N GLY A 104 1.42 5.13 -12.46
CA GLY A 104 0.91 6.13 -11.52
C GLY A 104 0.54 5.50 -10.17
N LEU A 105 -0.16 4.36 -10.18
CA LEU A 105 -0.50 3.65 -8.96
C LEU A 105 0.73 3.11 -8.23
N ALA A 106 1.70 2.56 -8.94
CA ALA A 106 2.95 2.08 -8.35
C ALA A 106 3.74 3.22 -7.70
N ALA A 107 3.81 4.37 -8.36
CA ALA A 107 4.42 5.58 -7.80
C ALA A 107 3.74 6.02 -6.51
N LEU A 108 2.39 6.06 -6.50
CA LEU A 108 1.60 6.41 -5.33
C LEU A 108 1.87 5.46 -4.15
N ILE A 109 1.82 4.14 -4.37
CA ILE A 109 2.05 3.15 -3.33
C ILE A 109 3.46 3.27 -2.74
N VAL A 110 4.47 3.40 -3.59
CA VAL A 110 5.86 3.58 -3.14
C VAL A 110 6.03 4.89 -2.36
N ASP A 111 5.40 5.97 -2.78
CA ASP A 111 5.44 7.25 -2.07
C ASP A 111 4.76 7.17 -0.70
N VAL A 112 3.59 6.54 -0.61
CA VAL A 112 2.91 6.28 0.66
C VAL A 112 3.80 5.48 1.60
N HIS A 113 4.41 4.38 1.15
CA HIS A 113 5.30 3.56 1.97
C HIS A 113 6.54 4.31 2.46
N LYS A 114 7.07 5.24 1.66
CA LYS A 114 8.20 6.09 2.06
C LYS A 114 7.82 7.19 3.06
N ASN A 115 6.60 7.67 3.00
CA ASN A 115 6.17 8.90 3.69
C ASN A 115 5.10 8.68 4.77
N PHE A 116 4.63 7.43 5.02
CA PHE A 116 3.54 7.14 5.97
C PHE A 116 3.82 7.64 7.41
N HIS A 117 5.09 7.82 7.77
CA HIS A 117 5.52 8.33 9.09
C HIS A 117 5.43 9.86 9.20
N LYS A 118 5.22 10.57 8.09
CA LYS A 118 5.10 12.04 8.08
C LYS A 118 3.67 12.45 8.43
N PRO A 119 3.49 13.59 9.14
CA PRO A 119 2.16 14.13 9.37
C PRO A 119 1.48 14.44 8.04
N LEU A 120 0.18 14.16 7.97
CA LEU A 120 -0.62 14.48 6.78
C LEU A 120 -0.70 16.01 6.64
N SER A 121 -0.29 16.52 5.48
CA SER A 121 -0.38 17.93 5.12
C SER A 121 -1.06 18.12 3.77
N LYS A 122 -1.48 19.35 3.47
CA LYS A 122 -2.06 19.66 2.16
C LYS A 122 -1.05 19.44 1.04
N GLU A 123 0.20 19.80 1.25
CA GLU A 123 1.31 19.63 0.31
C GLU A 123 1.53 18.15 0.01
N LEU A 124 1.49 17.29 1.04
CA LEU A 124 1.63 15.85 0.87
C LEU A 124 0.48 15.29 0.02
N LEU A 125 -0.76 15.71 0.31
CA LEU A 125 -1.94 15.28 -0.47
C LEU A 125 -1.85 15.72 -1.94
N PHE A 126 -1.45 16.95 -2.20
CA PHE A 126 -1.32 17.44 -3.59
C PHE A 126 -0.21 16.71 -4.35
N ASN A 127 0.89 16.35 -3.70
CA ASN A 127 1.96 15.58 -4.33
C ASN A 127 1.54 14.14 -4.68
N LEU A 128 0.57 13.58 -3.95
CA LEU A 128 0.01 12.25 -4.24
C LEU A 128 -1.02 12.26 -5.40
N MET A 129 -1.51 13.43 -5.79
CA MET A 129 -2.56 13.58 -6.82
C MET A 129 -2.00 13.98 -8.21
N VAL A 130 -0.70 14.13 -8.37
CA VAL A 130 0.00 14.43 -9.61
C VAL A 130 0.62 13.15 -10.17
#